data_477446dbeed4b2dc6e6235d0e358acd4
#
_entry.id   477446dbeed4b2dc6e6235d0e358acd4
#
_cell.length_a   1.000
_cell.length_b   1.000
_cell.length_c   1.000
_cell.angle_alpha   90.00
_cell.angle_beta   90.00
_cell.angle_gamma   90.00
#
_symmetry.space_group_name_H-M   'P 1'
#
loop_
_entity.id
_entity.type
_entity.pdbx_description
1 polymer ?
#
loop_
_entity_poly.entity_id
_entity_poly.type
_entity_poly.pdbx_seq_one_letter_code
_entity_poly.pdbx_strand_id
1 'polypeptide(L)'
;ISPQRNVYLHRVLALKIRLTRGTISEPGKESPWRNRTVEENLDLFERMRNGEFPDGAKVLRAKIDMSHPNMLFRDPIMYRIIHAEHHRTGNKWCIYPMYDYAHGQCDSIEHITHSICTLEFDVHRPLYDWFIQALGIYPSHQYEFARLNLTYTMMSKRNLLKLVKEGAVMGWDDPRMPTICALRRKGYTPASVRAFAEMVGVAKRDNVIDLGKMEYCVREDLNKVAERRMAVL
;
A
#
# COMPACT_ATOMS: atom_id res chain seq x y z
N ILE A 1 -20.88 -17.64 -9.49
CA ILE A 1 -21.07 -17.55 -8.02
C ILE A 1 -21.49 -16.13 -7.72
N SER A 2 -22.72 -15.92 -7.20
CA SER A 2 -23.21 -14.56 -6.90
C SER A 2 -22.29 -13.91 -5.85
N PRO A 3 -21.71 -12.72 -6.10
CA PRO A 3 -20.80 -12.03 -5.16
C PRO A 3 -21.39 -11.84 -3.77
N GLN A 4 -22.71 -11.80 -3.68
CA GLN A 4 -23.47 -11.55 -2.44
C GLN A 4 -23.36 -12.67 -1.38
N ARG A 5 -23.02 -13.91 -1.77
CA ARG A 5 -22.89 -15.06 -0.83
C ARG A 5 -21.54 -15.10 -0.11
N ASN A 6 -20.57 -14.31 -0.53
CA ASN A 6 -19.20 -14.38 -0.04
C ASN A 6 -18.82 -13.22 0.88
N VAL A 7 -19.80 -12.52 1.47
CA VAL A 7 -19.54 -11.40 2.37
C VAL A 7 -20.45 -11.43 3.60
N TYR A 8 -19.99 -10.92 4.72
CA TYR A 8 -20.78 -10.74 5.94
C TYR A 8 -20.32 -9.57 6.77
N LEU A 9 -21.24 -9.00 7.56
CA LEU A 9 -20.98 -7.92 8.49
C LEU A 9 -20.58 -8.43 9.87
N HIS A 10 -19.46 -7.94 10.36
CA HIS A 10 -18.90 -8.33 11.65
C HIS A 10 -18.96 -7.15 12.64
N ARG A 11 -19.37 -7.42 13.89
CA ARG A 11 -19.27 -6.44 14.98
C ARG A 11 -17.81 -6.34 15.43
N VAL A 12 -17.23 -5.12 15.39
CA VAL A 12 -15.84 -4.90 15.77
C VAL A 12 -15.73 -4.71 17.28
N LEU A 13 -15.14 -5.72 17.94
CA LEU A 13 -14.43 -5.54 19.19
C LEU A 13 -13.02 -6.03 18.91
N ALA A 14 -12.02 -5.15 18.93
CA ALA A 14 -10.64 -5.48 18.54
C ALA A 14 -10.11 -6.76 19.22
N LEU A 15 -10.49 -6.99 20.47
CA LEU A 15 -10.17 -8.21 21.22
C LEU A 15 -10.82 -9.47 20.61
N LYS A 16 -12.07 -9.38 20.16
CA LYS A 16 -12.79 -10.53 19.56
C LYS A 16 -12.27 -10.88 18.17
N ILE A 17 -11.78 -9.92 17.41
CA ILE A 17 -11.15 -10.19 16.09
C ILE A 17 -9.87 -11.01 16.29
N ARG A 18 -9.03 -10.68 17.26
CA ARG A 18 -7.83 -11.46 17.57
C ARG A 18 -8.16 -12.89 18.00
N LEU A 19 -9.20 -13.07 18.82
CA LEU A 19 -9.64 -14.37 19.30
C LEU A 19 -10.23 -15.27 18.20
N THR A 20 -10.84 -14.68 17.15
CA THR A 20 -11.42 -15.45 16.06
C THR A 20 -10.44 -15.68 14.92
N ARG A 21 -9.51 -14.75 14.65
CA ARG A 21 -8.59 -14.85 13.51
C ARG A 21 -7.52 -15.94 13.69
N GLY A 22 -7.21 -16.32 14.93
CA GLY A 22 -6.13 -17.25 15.23
C GLY A 22 -4.75 -16.63 15.07
N THR A 23 -3.72 -17.48 15.03
CA THR A 23 -2.31 -17.13 14.85
C THR A 23 -1.72 -17.84 13.63
N ILE A 24 -0.43 -17.67 13.37
CA ILE A 24 0.25 -18.41 12.29
C ILE A 24 0.20 -19.94 12.55
N SER A 25 0.31 -20.34 13.80
CA SER A 25 0.30 -21.76 14.23
C SER A 25 -1.09 -22.31 14.58
N GLU A 26 -2.07 -21.43 14.80
CA GLU A 26 -3.42 -21.83 15.20
C GLU A 26 -4.44 -21.34 14.16
N PRO A 27 -5.33 -22.20 13.67
CA PRO A 27 -6.40 -21.80 12.76
C PRO A 27 -7.35 -20.82 13.44
N GLY A 28 -8.01 -19.99 12.64
CA GLY A 28 -9.09 -19.13 13.11
C GLY A 28 -10.35 -19.91 13.41
N LYS A 29 -11.27 -19.24 14.10
CA LYS A 29 -12.60 -19.77 14.44
C LYS A 29 -13.68 -18.92 13.79
N GLU A 30 -14.76 -19.55 13.38
CA GLU A 30 -15.90 -18.81 12.83
C GLU A 30 -16.52 -17.88 13.88
N SER A 31 -16.84 -16.67 13.45
CA SER A 31 -17.60 -15.76 14.31
C SER A 31 -19.09 -16.07 14.23
N PRO A 32 -19.87 -15.75 15.28
CA PRO A 32 -21.32 -15.97 15.26
C PRO A 32 -22.06 -15.26 14.13
N TRP A 33 -21.44 -14.23 13.56
CA TRP A 33 -22.04 -13.41 12.50
C TRP A 33 -21.69 -13.87 11.08
N ARG A 34 -20.79 -14.86 10.95
CA ARG A 34 -20.29 -15.35 9.65
C ARG A 34 -21.39 -16.02 8.82
N ASN A 35 -22.34 -16.63 9.49
CA ASN A 35 -23.40 -17.44 8.87
C ASN A 35 -24.77 -16.74 8.82
N ARG A 36 -24.81 -15.40 8.91
CA ARG A 36 -26.02 -14.63 8.65
C ARG A 36 -26.49 -14.83 7.22
N THR A 37 -27.78 -14.63 6.99
CA THR A 37 -28.35 -14.69 5.63
C THR A 37 -27.81 -13.55 4.75
N VAL A 38 -27.96 -13.69 3.45
CA VAL A 38 -27.56 -12.66 2.49
C VAL A 38 -28.39 -11.39 2.71
N GLU A 39 -29.69 -11.55 2.94
CA GLU A 39 -30.66 -10.48 3.16
C GLU A 39 -30.30 -9.66 4.39
N GLU A 40 -30.01 -10.30 5.52
CA GLU A 40 -29.57 -9.63 6.74
C GLU A 40 -28.25 -8.86 6.53
N ASN A 41 -27.32 -9.43 5.78
CA ASN A 41 -26.04 -8.75 5.50
C ASN A 41 -26.22 -7.57 4.56
N LEU A 42 -27.11 -7.63 3.58
CA LEU A 42 -27.42 -6.52 2.69
C LEU A 42 -28.08 -5.37 3.44
N ASP A 43 -29.12 -5.64 4.25
CA ASP A 43 -29.76 -4.63 5.12
C ASP A 43 -28.72 -3.92 6.01
N LEU A 44 -27.92 -4.69 6.73
CA LEU A 44 -26.90 -4.14 7.61
C LEU A 44 -25.82 -3.34 6.86
N PHE A 45 -25.47 -3.73 5.64
CA PHE A 45 -24.49 -3.01 4.83
C PHE A 45 -25.08 -1.69 4.31
N GLU A 46 -26.34 -1.68 3.91
CA GLU A 46 -27.02 -0.45 3.50
C GLU A 46 -27.13 0.54 4.68
N ARG A 47 -27.49 0.08 5.85
CA ARG A 47 -27.50 0.87 7.08
C ARG A 47 -26.11 1.39 7.46
N MET A 48 -25.08 0.55 7.25
CA MET A 48 -23.68 0.95 7.43
C MET A 48 -23.27 2.07 6.46
N ARG A 49 -23.68 1.97 5.19
CA ARG A 49 -23.46 2.99 4.16
C ARG A 49 -24.19 4.29 4.47
N ASN A 50 -25.37 4.20 5.05
CA ASN A 50 -26.21 5.34 5.41
C ASN A 50 -25.78 6.04 6.73
N GLY A 51 -24.72 5.56 7.38
CA GLY A 51 -24.15 6.21 8.57
C GLY A 51 -24.85 5.89 9.88
N GLU A 52 -25.69 4.86 9.96
CA GLU A 52 -26.41 4.51 11.20
C GLU A 52 -25.48 3.98 12.31
N PHE A 53 -24.25 3.59 11.99
CA PHE A 53 -23.34 3.00 12.95
C PHE A 53 -22.12 3.88 13.18
N PRO A 54 -21.66 4.05 14.43
CA PRO A 54 -20.46 4.82 14.74
C PRO A 54 -19.20 4.11 14.23
N ASP A 55 -18.09 4.86 14.20
CA ASP A 55 -16.76 4.36 13.84
C ASP A 55 -16.41 3.10 14.63
N GLY A 56 -15.88 2.11 13.93
CA GLY A 56 -15.46 0.85 14.54
C GLY A 56 -16.60 -0.08 15.00
N ALA A 57 -17.88 0.27 14.81
CA ALA A 57 -18.99 -0.60 15.23
C ALA A 57 -19.15 -1.85 14.37
N LYS A 58 -18.92 -1.71 13.06
CA LYS A 58 -19.06 -2.80 12.09
C LYS A 58 -17.99 -2.72 11.00
N VAL A 59 -17.69 -3.87 10.41
CA VAL A 59 -16.88 -4.01 9.19
C VAL A 59 -17.54 -5.02 8.26
N LEU A 60 -17.42 -4.81 6.95
CA LEU A 60 -17.76 -5.83 5.97
C LEU A 60 -16.54 -6.71 5.74
N ARG A 61 -16.73 -8.03 5.78
CA ARG A 61 -15.67 -9.02 5.56
C ARG A 61 -15.99 -9.94 4.39
N ALA A 62 -14.98 -10.32 3.63
CA ALA A 62 -15.10 -11.43 2.70
C ALA A 62 -15.19 -12.75 3.50
N LYS A 63 -16.01 -13.66 3.03
CA LYS A 63 -16.19 -15.01 3.58
C LYS A 63 -15.36 -15.98 2.77
N ILE A 64 -14.16 -16.31 3.24
CA ILE A 64 -13.22 -17.17 2.52
C ILE A 64 -12.95 -18.45 3.35
N ASP A 65 -11.91 -18.45 4.17
CA ASP A 65 -11.51 -19.61 4.96
C ASP A 65 -10.79 -19.18 6.24
N MET A 66 -11.39 -19.46 7.39
CA MET A 66 -10.82 -19.11 8.71
C MET A 66 -9.65 -20.01 9.12
N SER A 67 -9.43 -21.14 8.43
CA SER A 67 -8.32 -22.06 8.67
C SER A 67 -7.14 -21.88 7.72
N HIS A 68 -7.25 -20.98 6.73
CA HIS A 68 -6.25 -20.79 5.70
C HIS A 68 -4.86 -20.46 6.29
N PRO A 69 -3.76 -21.10 5.82
CA PRO A 69 -2.42 -20.85 6.32
C PRO A 69 -1.97 -19.39 6.12
N ASN A 70 -2.29 -18.78 4.96
CA ASN A 70 -2.12 -17.34 4.77
C ASN A 70 -3.21 -16.59 5.55
N MET A 71 -2.82 -15.90 6.63
CA MET A 71 -3.74 -15.16 7.49
C MET A 71 -4.55 -14.09 6.77
N LEU A 72 -4.09 -13.60 5.61
CA LEU A 72 -4.81 -12.62 4.80
C LEU A 72 -6.11 -13.19 4.22
N PHE A 73 -6.20 -14.51 4.04
CA PHE A 73 -7.41 -15.21 3.59
C PHE A 73 -8.41 -15.51 4.71
N ARG A 74 -8.05 -15.27 5.96
CA ARG A 74 -8.96 -15.52 7.10
C ARG A 74 -9.96 -14.39 7.21
N ASP A 75 -10.92 -14.39 6.30
CA ASP A 75 -12.03 -13.44 6.18
C ASP A 75 -11.57 -11.98 6.28
N PRO A 76 -10.86 -11.45 5.28
CA PRO A 76 -10.32 -10.10 5.29
C PRO A 76 -11.40 -9.03 5.33
N ILE A 77 -11.07 -7.88 5.91
CA ILE A 77 -11.95 -6.73 5.96
C ILE A 77 -11.98 -6.07 4.58
N MET A 78 -13.18 -5.85 4.05
CA MET A 78 -13.42 -5.14 2.79
C MET A 78 -13.72 -3.67 3.02
N TYR A 79 -14.66 -3.34 3.92
CA TYR A 79 -15.04 -1.98 4.28
C TYR A 79 -15.03 -1.75 5.78
N ARG A 80 -14.68 -0.54 6.17
CA ARG A 80 -14.75 -0.02 7.54
C ARG A 80 -15.53 1.28 7.59
N ILE A 81 -16.03 1.65 8.76
CA ILE A 81 -16.71 2.94 9.02
C ILE A 81 -15.68 3.96 9.48
N ILE A 82 -15.68 5.13 8.85
CA ILE A 82 -14.92 6.32 9.25
C ILE A 82 -15.78 7.54 8.94
N HIS A 83 -16.19 8.28 9.96
CA HIS A 83 -16.83 9.59 9.82
C HIS A 83 -15.74 10.67 9.83
N ALA A 84 -15.25 10.99 8.63
CA ALA A 84 -14.25 12.04 8.44
C ALA A 84 -14.48 12.74 7.10
N GLU A 85 -14.26 14.04 7.09
CA GLU A 85 -14.34 14.81 5.86
C GLU A 85 -13.23 14.40 4.88
N HIS A 86 -13.62 14.03 3.67
CA HIS A 86 -12.68 13.69 2.62
C HIS A 86 -12.45 14.91 1.71
N HIS A 87 -11.21 15.23 1.38
CA HIS A 87 -10.80 16.42 0.63
C HIS A 87 -11.48 16.61 -0.74
N ARG A 88 -12.04 15.56 -1.36
CA ARG A 88 -12.75 15.63 -2.64
C ARG A 88 -14.27 15.45 -2.50
N THR A 89 -14.69 14.55 -1.61
CA THR A 89 -16.09 14.13 -1.52
C THR A 89 -16.80 14.66 -0.27
N GLY A 90 -16.08 15.42 0.58
CA GLY A 90 -16.62 15.93 1.85
C GLY A 90 -17.15 14.79 2.72
N ASN A 91 -18.34 14.92 3.24
CA ASN A 91 -19.01 13.96 4.12
C ASN A 91 -19.96 12.99 3.36
N LYS A 92 -19.80 12.85 2.02
CA LYS A 92 -20.66 11.99 1.20
C LYS A 92 -20.60 10.52 1.61
N TRP A 93 -19.44 10.04 2.06
CA TRP A 93 -19.19 8.65 2.41
C TRP A 93 -18.72 8.52 3.86
N CYS A 94 -19.28 7.54 4.56
CA CYS A 94 -18.85 7.14 5.90
C CYS A 94 -18.27 5.72 5.94
N ILE A 95 -18.21 5.03 4.79
CA ILE A 95 -17.55 3.73 4.65
C ILE A 95 -16.40 3.84 3.65
N TYR A 96 -15.29 3.19 3.96
CA TYR A 96 -14.09 3.23 3.14
C TYR A 96 -13.55 1.81 2.92
N PRO A 97 -13.16 1.46 1.68
CA PRO A 97 -12.60 0.15 1.39
C PRO A 97 -11.20 0.02 2.01
N MET A 98 -10.86 -1.20 2.39
CA MET A 98 -9.50 -1.55 2.78
C MET A 98 -8.64 -1.76 1.52
N TYR A 99 -7.32 -1.58 1.67
CA TYR A 99 -6.36 -1.63 0.57
C TYR A 99 -6.48 -2.90 -0.28
N ASP A 100 -6.46 -4.08 0.34
CA ASP A 100 -6.50 -5.36 -0.39
C ASP A 100 -7.76 -5.56 -1.23
N TYR A 101 -8.86 -4.95 -0.82
CA TYR A 101 -10.11 -4.98 -1.58
C TYR A 101 -10.15 -3.91 -2.68
N ALA A 102 -9.62 -2.71 -2.41
CA ALA A 102 -9.69 -1.58 -3.32
C ALA A 102 -8.69 -1.69 -4.47
N HIS A 103 -7.48 -2.16 -4.21
CA HIS A 103 -6.36 -2.13 -5.16
C HIS A 103 -6.71 -2.84 -6.47
N GLY A 104 -7.12 -4.10 -6.42
CA GLY A 104 -7.47 -4.87 -7.61
C GLY A 104 -8.67 -4.30 -8.39
N GLN A 105 -9.62 -3.68 -7.69
CA GLN A 105 -10.76 -3.05 -8.35
C GLN A 105 -10.39 -1.76 -9.07
N CYS A 106 -9.54 -0.92 -8.47
CA CYS A 106 -9.03 0.28 -9.12
C CYS A 106 -8.28 -0.09 -10.40
N ASP A 107 -7.36 -1.03 -10.32
CA ASP A 107 -6.60 -1.52 -11.47
C ASP A 107 -7.50 -2.11 -12.55
N SER A 108 -8.50 -2.89 -12.15
CA SER A 108 -9.46 -3.49 -13.06
C SER A 108 -10.33 -2.46 -13.78
N ILE A 109 -10.82 -1.43 -13.07
CA ILE A 109 -11.62 -0.34 -13.65
C ILE A 109 -10.79 0.48 -14.64
N GLU A 110 -9.52 0.67 -14.35
CA GLU A 110 -8.58 1.42 -15.20
C GLU A 110 -7.93 0.56 -16.29
N HIS A 111 -8.25 -0.74 -16.37
CA HIS A 111 -7.67 -1.71 -17.31
C HIS A 111 -6.13 -1.78 -17.22
N ILE A 112 -5.60 -1.68 -16.00
CA ILE A 112 -4.17 -1.84 -15.75
C ILE A 112 -3.78 -3.30 -15.98
N THR A 113 -2.87 -3.54 -16.91
CA THR A 113 -2.37 -4.88 -17.22
C THR A 113 -1.33 -5.36 -16.21
N HIS A 114 -0.45 -4.45 -15.75
CA HIS A 114 0.66 -4.72 -14.85
C HIS A 114 0.51 -3.84 -13.61
N SER A 115 -0.07 -4.39 -12.56
CA SER A 115 -0.23 -3.75 -11.26
C SER A 115 1.08 -3.85 -10.47
N ILE A 116 1.74 -2.73 -10.22
CA ILE A 116 3.08 -2.70 -9.64
C ILE A 116 3.02 -2.28 -8.18
N CYS A 117 3.61 -3.08 -7.30
CA CYS A 117 3.72 -2.77 -5.88
C CYS A 117 5.05 -3.23 -5.29
N THR A 118 5.27 -2.92 -4.02
CA THR A 118 6.50 -3.28 -3.30
C THR A 118 6.43 -4.72 -2.76
N LEU A 119 7.60 -5.30 -2.47
CA LEU A 119 7.76 -6.71 -2.14
C LEU A 119 6.98 -7.17 -0.89
N GLU A 120 6.67 -6.27 0.03
CA GLU A 120 5.82 -6.57 1.19
C GLU A 120 4.40 -7.06 0.81
N PHE A 121 3.95 -6.80 -0.41
CA PHE A 121 2.66 -7.24 -0.94
C PHE A 121 2.69 -8.60 -1.66
N ASP A 122 3.83 -9.29 -1.72
CA ASP A 122 3.94 -10.62 -2.32
C ASP A 122 2.97 -11.63 -1.67
N VAL A 123 2.87 -11.60 -0.34
CA VAL A 123 1.92 -12.42 0.42
C VAL A 123 0.45 -11.99 0.24
N HIS A 124 0.20 -10.79 -0.27
CA HIS A 124 -1.14 -10.25 -0.56
C HIS A 124 -1.62 -10.61 -1.98
N ARG A 125 -0.73 -10.89 -2.93
CA ARG A 125 -1.08 -11.20 -4.32
C ARG A 125 -2.13 -12.31 -4.47
N PRO A 126 -2.08 -13.43 -3.74
CA PRO A 126 -3.14 -14.44 -3.84
C PRO A 126 -4.52 -13.90 -3.46
N LEU A 127 -4.60 -12.96 -2.50
CA LEU A 127 -5.86 -12.31 -2.13
C LEU A 127 -6.33 -11.32 -3.20
N TYR A 128 -5.41 -10.58 -3.82
CA TYR A 128 -5.69 -9.73 -4.96
C TYR A 128 -6.32 -10.54 -6.11
N ASP A 129 -5.70 -11.65 -6.49
CA ASP A 129 -6.21 -12.55 -7.54
C ASP A 129 -7.58 -13.12 -7.16
N TRP A 130 -7.78 -13.49 -5.89
CA TRP A 130 -9.06 -14.00 -5.39
C TRP A 130 -10.18 -12.97 -5.55
N PHE A 131 -9.95 -11.69 -5.22
CA PHE A 131 -10.96 -10.65 -5.41
C PHE A 131 -11.27 -10.40 -6.89
N ILE A 132 -10.28 -10.37 -7.76
CA ILE A 132 -10.47 -10.25 -9.22
C ILE A 132 -11.39 -11.37 -9.73
N GLN A 133 -11.10 -12.61 -9.36
CA GLN A 133 -11.89 -13.78 -9.76
C GLN A 133 -13.30 -13.79 -9.15
N ALA A 134 -13.43 -13.51 -7.86
CA ALA A 134 -14.71 -13.54 -7.15
C ALA A 134 -15.68 -12.46 -7.65
N LEU A 135 -15.17 -11.33 -8.13
CA LEU A 135 -15.95 -10.24 -8.71
C LEU A 135 -16.17 -10.39 -10.22
N GLY A 136 -15.41 -11.26 -10.90
CA GLY A 136 -15.49 -11.44 -12.35
C GLY A 136 -15.13 -10.18 -13.14
N ILE A 137 -14.16 -9.41 -12.64
CA ILE A 137 -13.72 -8.13 -13.22
C ILE A 137 -12.46 -8.32 -14.09
N TYR A 138 -12.00 -7.23 -14.74
CA TYR A 138 -10.84 -7.26 -15.63
C TYR A 138 -9.60 -7.86 -14.93
N PRO A 139 -8.90 -8.83 -15.54
CA PRO A 139 -7.84 -9.61 -14.91
C PRO A 139 -6.49 -8.87 -14.91
N SER A 140 -6.38 -7.81 -14.12
CA SER A 140 -5.09 -7.19 -13.82
C SER A 140 -4.17 -8.18 -13.13
N HIS A 141 -2.86 -8.08 -13.36
CA HIS A 141 -1.86 -8.94 -12.73
C HIS A 141 -0.90 -8.13 -11.86
N GLN A 142 -0.73 -8.55 -10.59
CA GLN A 142 0.15 -7.90 -9.64
C GLN A 142 1.59 -8.38 -9.76
N TYR A 143 2.53 -7.43 -9.80
CA TYR A 143 3.98 -7.65 -9.81
C TYR A 143 4.62 -6.90 -8.66
N GLU A 144 5.45 -7.59 -7.89
CA GLU A 144 6.17 -7.01 -6.76
C GLU A 144 7.67 -6.92 -7.06
N PHE A 145 8.30 -5.91 -6.47
CA PHE A 145 9.74 -5.73 -6.52
C PHE A 145 10.29 -5.13 -5.23
N ALA A 146 11.57 -5.39 -4.98
CA ALA A 146 12.26 -4.93 -3.79
C ALA A 146 12.34 -3.40 -3.73
N ARG A 147 12.20 -2.86 -2.52
CA ARG A 147 12.44 -1.46 -2.25
C ARG A 147 13.92 -1.12 -2.43
N LEU A 148 14.20 0.06 -2.99
CA LEU A 148 15.55 0.60 -3.00
C LEU A 148 15.97 0.98 -1.57
N ASN A 149 17.02 0.34 -1.07
CA ASN A 149 17.71 0.73 0.15
C ASN A 149 19.13 1.16 -0.20
N LEU A 150 19.56 2.32 0.31
CA LEU A 150 20.90 2.86 0.09
C LEU A 150 21.71 2.84 1.38
N THR A 151 23.01 2.59 1.26
CA THR A 151 23.93 2.77 2.39
C THR A 151 23.89 4.22 2.87
N TYR A 152 24.10 4.45 4.14
CA TYR A 152 24.16 5.78 4.78
C TYR A 152 22.93 6.68 4.51
N THR A 153 21.79 6.10 4.12
CA THR A 153 20.61 6.87 3.72
C THR A 153 19.37 6.40 4.46
N MET A 154 18.70 7.33 5.15
CA MET A 154 17.42 7.07 5.80
C MET A 154 16.27 7.18 4.80
N MET A 155 15.64 6.06 4.42
CA MET A 155 14.54 6.01 3.44
C MET A 155 13.14 6.02 4.09
N SER A 156 13.04 6.30 5.38
CA SER A 156 11.75 6.30 6.11
C SER A 156 11.09 7.67 6.09
N LYS A 157 9.94 7.80 5.43
CA LYS A 157 9.15 9.04 5.42
C LYS A 157 8.84 9.56 6.84
N ARG A 158 8.52 8.66 7.79
CA ARG A 158 8.22 9.02 9.19
C ARG A 158 9.41 9.73 9.85
N ASN A 159 10.60 9.18 9.68
CA ASN A 159 11.81 9.75 10.28
C ASN A 159 12.22 11.06 9.59
N LEU A 160 12.11 11.11 8.25
CA LEU A 160 12.38 12.34 7.49
C LEU A 160 11.39 13.46 7.86
N LEU A 161 10.10 13.14 8.03
CA LEU A 161 9.09 14.09 8.47
C LEU A 161 9.41 14.67 9.87
N LYS A 162 9.99 13.85 10.76
CA LYS A 162 10.43 14.32 12.08
C LYS A 162 11.48 15.40 11.95
N LEU A 163 12.50 15.20 11.10
CA LEU A 163 13.55 16.18 10.84
C LEU A 163 12.98 17.52 10.32
N VAL A 164 11.98 17.44 9.42
CA VAL A 164 11.31 18.65 8.91
C VAL A 164 10.52 19.37 9.99
N LYS A 165 9.75 18.61 10.79
CA LYS A 165 8.92 19.20 11.87
C LYS A 165 9.74 19.81 13.01
N GLU A 166 10.88 19.23 13.33
CA GLU A 166 11.80 19.71 14.36
C GLU A 166 12.71 20.84 13.87
N GLY A 167 12.63 21.23 12.59
CA GLY A 167 13.46 22.28 12.02
C GLY A 167 14.94 21.89 11.86
N ALA A 168 15.28 20.61 11.96
CA ALA A 168 16.64 20.12 11.77
C ALA A 168 17.12 20.25 10.30
N VAL A 169 16.19 20.33 9.37
CA VAL A 169 16.39 20.60 7.95
C VAL A 169 15.45 21.71 7.50
N MET A 170 15.81 22.44 6.42
CA MET A 170 15.02 23.56 5.91
C MET A 170 13.66 23.13 5.31
N GLY A 171 13.56 21.89 4.84
CA GLY A 171 12.35 21.34 4.22
C GLY A 171 12.65 20.05 3.49
N TRP A 172 11.69 19.58 2.70
CA TRP A 172 11.81 18.33 1.92
C TRP A 172 12.82 18.44 0.76
N ASP A 173 13.19 19.63 0.36
CA ASP A 173 14.19 19.92 -0.68
C ASP A 173 15.59 20.21 -0.11
N ASP A 174 15.78 20.14 1.21
CA ASP A 174 17.10 20.30 1.81
C ASP A 174 18.10 19.32 1.18
N PRO A 175 19.29 19.76 0.72
CA PRO A 175 20.26 18.90 0.03
C PRO A 175 20.70 17.66 0.81
N ARG A 176 20.49 17.63 2.13
CA ARG A 176 20.76 16.49 3.01
C ARG A 176 19.68 15.41 2.96
N MET A 177 18.51 15.74 2.38
CA MET A 177 17.37 14.82 2.31
C MET A 177 17.46 13.90 1.08
N PRO A 178 17.03 12.63 1.16
CA PRO A 178 17.04 11.70 0.04
C PRO A 178 15.75 11.80 -0.82
N THR A 179 15.29 12.99 -1.09
CA THR A 179 14.11 13.24 -1.92
C THR A 179 14.51 13.66 -3.34
N ILE A 180 13.65 13.46 -4.30
CA ILE A 180 13.89 13.92 -5.69
C ILE A 180 14.11 15.43 -5.74
N CYS A 181 13.36 16.20 -4.94
CA CYS A 181 13.54 17.65 -4.84
C CYS A 181 14.92 18.02 -4.28
N ALA A 182 15.39 17.32 -3.26
CA ALA A 182 16.71 17.52 -2.68
C ALA A 182 17.85 17.12 -3.64
N LEU A 183 17.71 15.99 -4.33
CA LEU A 183 18.66 15.56 -5.36
C LEU A 183 18.75 16.59 -6.48
N ARG A 184 17.62 17.10 -6.96
CA ARG A 184 17.55 18.16 -7.95
C ARG A 184 18.27 19.43 -7.49
N ARG A 185 18.01 19.88 -6.26
CA ARG A 185 18.67 21.05 -5.66
C ARG A 185 20.17 20.84 -5.47
N LYS A 186 20.58 19.60 -5.17
CA LYS A 186 22.00 19.21 -5.04
C LYS A 186 22.73 19.15 -6.38
N GLY A 187 22.00 19.21 -7.52
CA GLY A 187 22.58 19.18 -8.86
C GLY A 187 22.59 17.82 -9.54
N TYR A 188 21.87 16.86 -9.02
CA TYR A 188 21.71 15.56 -9.69
C TYR A 188 20.78 15.73 -10.90
N THR A 189 21.22 15.24 -12.04
CA THR A 189 20.47 15.31 -13.29
C THR A 189 19.42 14.20 -13.39
N PRO A 190 18.32 14.41 -14.11
CA PRO A 190 17.36 13.33 -14.37
C PRO A 190 17.99 12.11 -15.08
N ALA A 191 18.98 12.36 -15.96
CA ALA A 191 19.70 11.31 -16.68
C ALA A 191 20.51 10.43 -15.72
N SER A 192 21.24 11.03 -14.77
CA SER A 192 22.02 10.30 -13.79
C SER A 192 21.14 9.45 -12.85
N VAL A 193 19.97 9.96 -12.43
CA VAL A 193 19.03 9.22 -11.60
C VAL A 193 18.44 8.03 -12.36
N ARG A 194 18.09 8.19 -13.64
CA ARG A 194 17.63 7.09 -14.49
C ARG A 194 18.71 6.03 -14.71
N ALA A 195 19.93 6.46 -15.04
CA ALA A 195 21.07 5.54 -15.22
C ALA A 195 21.34 4.73 -13.94
N PHE A 196 21.21 5.37 -12.77
CA PHE A 196 21.31 4.66 -11.50
C PHE A 196 20.18 3.63 -11.32
N ALA A 197 18.93 3.99 -11.63
CA ALA A 197 17.80 3.05 -11.54
C ALA A 197 17.98 1.84 -12.48
N GLU A 198 18.48 2.06 -13.70
CA GLU A 198 18.84 1.00 -14.66
C GLU A 198 19.97 0.11 -14.14
N MET A 199 21.01 0.70 -13.54
CA MET A 199 22.12 -0.05 -12.94
C MET A 199 21.69 -0.93 -11.77
N VAL A 200 20.76 -0.46 -10.94
CA VAL A 200 20.21 -1.23 -9.82
C VAL A 200 19.34 -2.37 -10.32
N GLY A 201 18.53 -2.11 -11.35
CA GLY A 201 17.58 -3.06 -11.92
C GLY A 201 16.40 -3.38 -10.99
N VAL A 202 15.59 -4.36 -11.40
CA VAL A 202 14.41 -4.85 -10.67
C VAL A 202 14.73 -6.22 -10.08
N ALA A 203 14.48 -6.40 -8.78
CA ALA A 203 14.70 -7.66 -8.09
C ALA A 203 13.58 -7.98 -7.11
N LYS A 204 13.31 -9.26 -6.88
CA LYS A 204 12.42 -9.78 -5.81
C LYS A 204 13.18 -10.17 -4.53
N ARG A 205 14.36 -9.62 -4.32
CA ARG A 205 15.17 -9.83 -3.11
C ARG A 205 15.63 -8.49 -2.58
N ASP A 206 15.30 -8.21 -1.32
CA ASP A 206 15.79 -7.03 -0.63
C ASP A 206 17.32 -7.02 -0.58
N ASN A 207 17.88 -5.87 -0.93
CA ASN A 207 19.33 -5.61 -0.86
C ASN A 207 19.59 -4.16 -0.43
N VAL A 208 20.81 -3.86 -0.08
CA VAL A 208 21.29 -2.51 0.20
C VAL A 208 22.31 -2.15 -0.87
N ILE A 209 22.02 -1.09 -1.61
CA ILE A 209 22.86 -0.58 -2.69
C ILE A 209 23.81 0.46 -2.13
N ASP A 210 25.08 0.39 -2.52
CA ASP A 210 26.06 1.40 -2.16
C ASP A 210 25.72 2.75 -2.79
N LEU A 211 25.65 3.80 -1.97
CA LEU A 211 25.41 5.18 -2.42
C LEU A 211 26.47 5.64 -3.43
N GLY A 212 27.70 5.14 -3.35
CA GLY A 212 28.77 5.39 -4.30
C GLY A 212 28.41 5.06 -5.74
N LYS A 213 27.52 4.09 -5.98
CA LYS A 213 27.02 3.77 -7.33
C LYS A 213 26.15 4.90 -7.89
N MET A 214 25.31 5.51 -7.05
CA MET A 214 24.53 6.69 -7.47
C MET A 214 25.44 7.87 -7.77
N GLU A 215 26.43 8.12 -6.92
CA GLU A 215 27.43 9.18 -7.14
C GLU A 215 28.27 8.94 -8.40
N TYR A 216 28.59 7.69 -8.71
CA TYR A 216 29.23 7.32 -9.96
C TYR A 216 28.40 7.72 -11.17
N CYS A 217 27.09 7.40 -11.20
CA CYS A 217 26.20 7.79 -12.29
C CYS A 217 26.12 9.31 -12.46
N VAL A 218 26.12 10.05 -11.35
CA VAL A 218 26.14 11.52 -11.36
C VAL A 218 27.45 12.05 -12.00
N ARG A 219 28.59 11.53 -11.58
CA ARG A 219 29.90 11.93 -12.15
C ARG A 219 29.99 11.65 -13.64
N GLU A 220 29.55 10.46 -14.06
CA GLU A 220 29.56 10.06 -15.48
C GLU A 220 28.68 10.97 -16.36
N ASP A 221 27.53 11.38 -15.86
CA ASP A 221 26.67 12.28 -16.60
C ASP A 221 27.20 13.72 -16.60
N LEU A 222 27.61 14.24 -15.45
CA LEU A 222 28.18 15.58 -15.32
C LEU A 222 29.48 15.75 -16.12
N ASN A 223 30.30 14.72 -16.26
CA ASN A 223 31.49 14.74 -17.09
C ASN A 223 31.18 15.03 -18.55
N LYS A 224 29.97 14.72 -19.03
CA LYS A 224 29.55 14.96 -20.41
C LYS A 224 28.91 16.34 -20.60
N VAL A 225 28.15 16.81 -19.59
CA VAL A 225 27.25 17.96 -19.78
C VAL A 225 27.63 19.20 -18.96
N ALA A 226 28.44 19.05 -17.90
CA ALA A 226 28.79 20.17 -17.02
C ALA A 226 29.83 21.09 -17.68
N GLU A 227 29.59 22.38 -17.55
CA GLU A 227 30.58 23.39 -17.93
C GLU A 227 31.79 23.35 -17.00
N ARG A 228 32.97 23.41 -17.57
CA ARG A 228 34.24 23.45 -16.84
C ARG A 228 34.84 24.86 -16.86
N ARG A 229 35.20 25.36 -15.71
CA ARG A 229 35.81 26.66 -15.53
C ARG A 229 37.11 26.50 -14.74
N MET A 230 38.14 27.25 -15.14
CA MET A 230 39.38 27.36 -14.37
C MET A 230 39.35 28.71 -13.64
N ALA A 231 39.70 28.70 -12.36
CA ALA A 231 39.96 29.92 -11.59
C ALA A 231 41.37 29.85 -11.01
N VAL A 232 42.08 30.97 -11.10
CA VAL A 232 43.38 31.16 -10.45
C VAL A 232 43.15 32.16 -9.33
N LEU A 233 43.50 31.80 -8.09
CA LEU A 233 43.40 32.64 -6.90
C LEU A 233 44.71 33.36 -6.65
#